data_69c0ce2dd94e22e903943d7300275d07
#
_entry.id   69c0ce2dd94e22e903943d7300275d07
#
_cell.length_a   1.000
_cell.length_b   1.000
_cell.length_c   1.000
_cell.angle_alpha   90.00
_cell.angle_beta   90.00
_cell.angle_gamma   90.00
#
_symmetry.space_group_name_H-M   'P 1'
#
loop_
_entity.id
_entity.type
_entity.pdbx_description
1 polymer ?
#
loop_
_entity_poly.entity_id
_entity_poly.type
_entity_poly.pdbx_seq_one_letter_code
_entity_poly.pdbx_strand_id
1 'polypeptide(L)'
;VLGSRGLGDVYKRQVVIATSGPGATNLVTGIATAYMDSIPMVAITGNVTRDLLGLDSFQEVDICGITMPITKHNYIVKDPAELADIIREAFYIANEGRKGPVLIDIPKDITGALMVYEKKEPKKVVNHNPKGINEEIAAAAELIKNAEKPFIYAGGGVVSADATEEMAEFARKVDAPVSLSLMGQCALDNTKDCYIGMLGMHGTKTAAMTLSECDLMIVLGSRFSDRVLCNAKTFAKDKKIIHIDIDPAEIGKNIDVYSHVTGDVKYILAKLCELLPDMEHEAWMNTVMDWKKQYALRMVPIESEDEVLPQDVIEELSLIHISEPTRP
;
A
#
# COMPACT_ATOMS: atom_id res chain seq x y z
N VAL A 1 -20.77 2.42 -7.60
CA VAL A 1 -19.31 2.28 -7.81
C VAL A 1 -18.50 2.86 -6.66
N LEU A 2 -19.14 3.54 -5.76
CA LEU A 2 -18.47 4.04 -4.54
C LEU A 2 -18.19 2.96 -3.49
N GLY A 3 -18.57 1.72 -3.76
CA GLY A 3 -18.41 0.60 -2.85
C GLY A 3 -16.99 0.02 -2.74
N SER A 4 -16.00 0.48 -3.51
CA SER A 4 -14.65 -0.04 -3.37
C SER A 4 -13.94 0.44 -2.11
N ARG A 5 -14.49 1.43 -1.41
CA ARG A 5 -14.12 1.83 -0.07
C ARG A 5 -15.28 1.55 0.88
N GLY A 6 -15.63 0.29 1.04
CA GLY A 6 -16.45 -0.10 2.17
C GLY A 6 -15.74 0.35 3.45
N LEU A 7 -16.47 0.91 4.39
CA LEU A 7 -16.00 1.35 5.71
C LEU A 7 -15.42 0.22 6.59
N GLY A 8 -15.12 -0.92 6.01
CA GLY A 8 -14.52 -2.06 6.66
C GLY A 8 -13.20 -2.40 5.99
N ASP A 9 -12.11 -2.17 6.69
CA ASP A 9 -10.85 -2.82 6.47
C ASP A 9 -10.32 -2.77 5.02
N VAL A 10 -9.85 -1.60 4.61
CA VAL A 10 -9.23 -1.34 3.30
C VAL A 10 -8.12 -2.36 2.97
N TYR A 11 -7.61 -3.05 3.94
CA TYR A 11 -6.54 -4.05 3.81
C TYR A 11 -7.03 -5.49 3.88
N LYS A 12 -8.33 -5.73 4.12
CA LYS A 12 -8.93 -7.07 4.03
C LYS A 12 -9.40 -7.36 2.61
N ARG A 13 -9.52 -8.65 2.32
CA ARG A 13 -9.93 -9.18 1.02
C ARG A 13 -11.28 -8.62 0.63
N GLN A 14 -11.37 -7.89 -0.48
CA GLN A 14 -12.62 -7.34 -1.00
C GLN A 14 -13.15 -8.22 -2.12
N VAL A 15 -14.48 -8.33 -2.20
CA VAL A 15 -15.18 -8.96 -3.31
C VAL A 15 -16.17 -7.94 -3.89
N VAL A 16 -16.12 -7.77 -5.21
CA VAL A 16 -17.10 -6.96 -5.94
C VAL A 16 -17.75 -7.84 -7.02
N ILE A 17 -19.07 -7.68 -7.19
CA ILE A 17 -19.83 -8.47 -8.15
C ILE A 17 -20.61 -7.51 -9.04
N ALA A 18 -20.55 -7.72 -10.35
CA ALA A 18 -21.32 -6.95 -11.32
C ALA A 18 -21.87 -7.82 -12.44
N THR A 19 -22.95 -7.37 -13.06
CA THR A 19 -23.46 -8.01 -14.28
C THR A 19 -22.58 -7.74 -15.48
N SER A 20 -22.85 -8.41 -16.61
CA SER A 20 -22.15 -8.27 -17.88
C SER A 20 -22.24 -6.84 -18.47
N GLY A 21 -21.45 -6.57 -19.47
CA GLY A 21 -21.47 -5.33 -20.25
C GLY A 21 -21.23 -4.10 -19.39
N PRO A 22 -22.18 -3.14 -19.34
CA PRO A 22 -22.00 -1.88 -18.61
C PRO A 22 -21.77 -2.08 -17.11
N GLY A 23 -22.30 -3.14 -16.49
CA GLY A 23 -22.04 -3.46 -15.10
C GLY A 23 -20.56 -3.79 -14.87
N ALA A 24 -19.99 -4.64 -15.72
CA ALA A 24 -18.59 -5.01 -15.67
C ALA A 24 -17.67 -3.82 -15.97
N THR A 25 -17.95 -3.05 -17.03
CA THR A 25 -17.11 -1.89 -17.41
C THR A 25 -17.11 -0.77 -16.38
N ASN A 26 -18.18 -0.60 -15.61
CA ASN A 26 -18.21 0.35 -14.50
C ASN A 26 -17.25 0.00 -13.35
N LEU A 27 -16.79 -1.24 -13.25
CA LEU A 27 -15.79 -1.62 -12.26
C LEU A 27 -14.35 -1.21 -12.64
N VAL A 28 -14.07 -0.89 -13.91
CA VAL A 28 -12.71 -0.66 -14.43
C VAL A 28 -11.96 0.39 -13.63
N THR A 29 -12.58 1.53 -13.35
CA THR A 29 -11.94 2.59 -12.54
C THR A 29 -11.61 2.10 -11.12
N GLY A 30 -12.52 1.37 -10.48
CA GLY A 30 -12.30 0.82 -9.14
C GLY A 30 -11.20 -0.24 -9.12
N ILE A 31 -11.16 -1.11 -10.13
CA ILE A 31 -10.12 -2.13 -10.30
C ILE A 31 -8.76 -1.47 -10.54
N ALA A 32 -8.69 -0.45 -11.42
CA ALA A 32 -7.45 0.28 -11.68
C ALA A 32 -6.92 0.97 -10.41
N THR A 33 -7.80 1.58 -9.61
CA THR A 33 -7.43 2.18 -8.33
C THR A 33 -6.89 1.11 -7.36
N ALA A 34 -7.58 -0.02 -7.23
CA ALA A 34 -7.13 -1.13 -6.38
C ALA A 34 -5.76 -1.69 -6.82
N TYR A 35 -5.52 -1.78 -8.13
CA TYR A 35 -4.23 -2.20 -8.69
C TYR A 35 -3.12 -1.21 -8.33
N MET A 36 -3.37 0.08 -8.53
CA MET A 36 -2.40 1.14 -8.21
C MET A 36 -2.11 1.24 -6.73
N ASP A 37 -3.08 0.99 -5.86
CA ASP A 37 -2.92 1.03 -4.40
C ASP A 37 -2.53 -0.33 -3.79
N SER A 38 -2.32 -1.35 -4.65
CA SER A 38 -1.96 -2.71 -4.22
C SER A 38 -2.97 -3.32 -3.24
N ILE A 39 -4.27 -3.10 -3.49
CA ILE A 39 -5.38 -3.62 -2.69
C ILE A 39 -5.81 -4.99 -3.20
N PRO A 40 -5.84 -6.02 -2.35
CA PRO A 40 -6.31 -7.34 -2.75
C PRO A 40 -7.82 -7.31 -2.96
N MET A 41 -8.25 -7.61 -4.20
CA MET A 41 -9.65 -7.60 -4.61
C MET A 41 -9.93 -8.79 -5.52
N VAL A 42 -11.09 -9.43 -5.37
CA VAL A 42 -11.63 -10.37 -6.35
C VAL A 42 -12.86 -9.75 -6.97
N ALA A 43 -12.77 -9.40 -8.25
CA ALA A 43 -13.88 -8.88 -9.04
C ALA A 43 -14.54 -10.04 -9.79
N ILE A 44 -15.84 -10.22 -9.60
CA ILE A 44 -16.63 -11.25 -10.27
C ILE A 44 -17.60 -10.55 -11.21
N THR A 45 -17.49 -10.84 -12.50
CA THR A 45 -18.38 -10.32 -13.53
C THR A 45 -19.22 -11.42 -14.17
N GLY A 46 -20.42 -11.11 -14.54
CA GLY A 46 -21.21 -11.99 -15.40
C GLY A 46 -20.85 -11.78 -16.88
N ASN A 47 -21.12 -12.79 -17.69
CA ASN A 47 -21.04 -12.68 -19.16
C ASN A 47 -22.21 -13.41 -19.82
N VAL A 48 -22.33 -13.27 -21.15
CA VAL A 48 -23.26 -14.05 -21.97
C VAL A 48 -22.96 -15.55 -21.85
N THR A 49 -23.78 -16.41 -22.41
CA THR A 49 -23.51 -17.86 -22.42
C THR A 49 -22.30 -18.18 -23.30
N ARG A 50 -21.58 -19.27 -23.02
CA ARG A 50 -20.33 -19.65 -23.71
C ARG A 50 -20.45 -19.73 -25.23
N ASP A 51 -21.61 -20.14 -25.73
CA ASP A 51 -21.92 -20.23 -27.17
C ASP A 51 -22.11 -18.87 -27.85
N LEU A 52 -22.32 -17.81 -27.07
CA LEU A 52 -22.49 -16.44 -27.56
C LEU A 52 -21.23 -15.58 -27.37
N LEU A 53 -20.18 -16.09 -26.70
CA LEU A 53 -18.94 -15.34 -26.52
C LEU A 53 -18.25 -15.06 -27.85
N GLY A 54 -17.92 -13.80 -28.10
CA GLY A 54 -17.25 -13.33 -29.33
C GLY A 54 -18.20 -13.14 -30.52
N LEU A 55 -19.52 -13.10 -30.30
CA LEU A 55 -20.52 -12.92 -31.34
C LEU A 55 -21.25 -11.56 -31.28
N ASP A 56 -20.67 -10.58 -30.60
CA ASP A 56 -21.24 -9.22 -30.42
C ASP A 56 -22.65 -9.24 -29.82
N SER A 57 -22.87 -10.13 -28.87
CA SER A 57 -24.16 -10.34 -28.22
C SER A 57 -24.54 -9.14 -27.34
N PHE A 58 -25.85 -9.01 -27.03
CA PHE A 58 -26.33 -7.92 -26.18
C PHE A 58 -25.62 -7.91 -24.82
N GLN A 59 -25.03 -6.75 -24.45
CA GLN A 59 -24.23 -6.55 -23.24
C GLN A 59 -23.03 -7.49 -23.09
N GLU A 60 -22.54 -8.05 -24.17
CA GLU A 60 -21.25 -8.71 -24.20
C GLU A 60 -20.12 -7.67 -24.20
N VAL A 61 -19.06 -7.93 -23.44
CA VAL A 61 -17.82 -7.15 -23.47
C VAL A 61 -16.65 -8.04 -23.08
N ASP A 62 -15.53 -7.89 -23.75
CA ASP A 62 -14.28 -8.53 -23.30
C ASP A 62 -13.70 -7.82 -22.08
N ILE A 63 -14.30 -8.06 -20.93
CA ILE A 63 -13.86 -7.44 -19.68
C ILE A 63 -12.48 -7.94 -19.25
N CYS A 64 -12.12 -9.17 -19.59
CA CYS A 64 -10.78 -9.71 -19.34
C CYS A 64 -9.71 -8.95 -20.12
N GLY A 65 -9.93 -8.69 -21.41
CA GLY A 65 -9.03 -7.89 -22.22
C GLY A 65 -8.92 -6.45 -21.72
N ILE A 66 -10.03 -5.82 -21.34
CA ILE A 66 -10.05 -4.45 -20.80
C ILE A 66 -9.28 -4.35 -19.47
N THR A 67 -9.40 -5.34 -18.60
CA THR A 67 -8.82 -5.29 -17.25
C THR A 67 -7.44 -5.95 -17.16
N MET A 68 -6.95 -6.58 -18.21
CA MET A 68 -5.64 -7.25 -18.23
C MET A 68 -4.48 -6.38 -17.70
N PRO A 69 -4.32 -5.10 -18.09
CA PRO A 69 -3.22 -4.26 -17.59
C PRO A 69 -3.41 -3.74 -16.17
N ILE A 70 -4.56 -3.93 -15.56
CA ILE A 70 -4.93 -3.40 -14.24
C ILE A 70 -5.32 -4.49 -13.24
N THR A 71 -4.97 -5.74 -13.53
CA THR A 71 -5.20 -6.90 -12.64
C THR A 71 -3.95 -7.76 -12.56
N LYS A 72 -3.84 -8.55 -11.51
CA LYS A 72 -2.78 -9.55 -11.38
C LYS A 72 -3.05 -10.78 -12.26
N HIS A 73 -4.32 -11.13 -12.39
CA HIS A 73 -4.78 -12.24 -13.22
C HIS A 73 -6.26 -12.10 -13.58
N ASN A 74 -6.65 -12.70 -14.71
CA ASN A 74 -8.02 -12.76 -15.19
C ASN A 74 -8.41 -14.18 -15.55
N TYR A 75 -9.63 -14.55 -15.21
CA TYR A 75 -10.23 -15.84 -15.57
C TYR A 75 -11.52 -15.64 -16.37
N ILE A 76 -11.72 -16.44 -17.40
CA ILE A 76 -13.03 -16.72 -17.98
C ILE A 76 -13.34 -18.17 -17.62
N VAL A 77 -14.39 -18.41 -16.85
CA VAL A 77 -14.76 -19.76 -16.42
C VAL A 77 -15.38 -20.52 -17.58
N LYS A 78 -14.75 -21.60 -18.01
CA LYS A 78 -15.22 -22.41 -19.16
C LYS A 78 -15.86 -23.73 -18.74
N ASP A 79 -15.53 -24.24 -17.55
CA ASP A 79 -16.09 -25.47 -17.00
C ASP A 79 -16.67 -25.20 -15.60
N PRO A 80 -17.96 -25.57 -15.35
CA PRO A 80 -18.55 -25.44 -14.02
C PRO A 80 -17.73 -26.13 -12.92
N ALA A 81 -17.10 -27.26 -13.24
CA ALA A 81 -16.29 -28.02 -12.28
C ALA A 81 -15.07 -27.24 -11.76
N GLU A 82 -14.53 -26.30 -12.54
CA GLU A 82 -13.35 -25.51 -12.18
C GLU A 82 -13.71 -24.26 -11.35
N LEU A 83 -14.98 -23.83 -11.32
CA LEU A 83 -15.41 -22.57 -10.73
C LEU A 83 -14.92 -22.39 -9.28
N ALA A 84 -15.10 -23.42 -8.45
CA ALA A 84 -14.73 -23.35 -7.05
C ALA A 84 -13.21 -23.26 -6.84
N ASP A 85 -12.42 -23.94 -7.67
CA ASP A 85 -10.96 -23.89 -7.61
C ASP A 85 -10.42 -22.57 -8.15
N ILE A 86 -10.99 -22.03 -9.24
CA ILE A 86 -10.69 -20.69 -9.78
C ILE A 86 -10.95 -19.61 -8.71
N ILE A 87 -12.07 -19.66 -8.01
CA ILE A 87 -12.36 -18.71 -6.94
C ILE A 87 -11.28 -18.77 -5.84
N ARG A 88 -10.90 -19.98 -5.38
CA ARG A 88 -9.83 -20.14 -4.37
C ARG A 88 -8.50 -19.60 -4.84
N GLU A 89 -8.15 -19.88 -6.09
CA GLU A 89 -6.90 -19.43 -6.70
C GLU A 89 -6.89 -17.90 -6.87
N ALA A 90 -7.99 -17.28 -7.27
CA ALA A 90 -8.14 -15.84 -7.37
C ALA A 90 -7.86 -15.14 -6.02
N PHE A 91 -8.40 -15.68 -4.92
CA PHE A 91 -8.10 -15.17 -3.58
C PHE A 91 -6.64 -15.37 -3.19
N TYR A 92 -6.03 -16.47 -3.59
CA TYR A 92 -4.62 -16.71 -3.36
C TYR A 92 -3.76 -15.69 -4.11
N ILE A 93 -3.94 -15.57 -5.43
CA ILE A 93 -3.17 -14.63 -6.29
C ILE A 93 -3.37 -13.18 -5.84
N ALA A 94 -4.59 -12.78 -5.48
CA ALA A 94 -4.85 -11.42 -5.01
C ALA A 94 -4.01 -11.03 -3.78
N ASN A 95 -3.64 -12.00 -2.95
CA ASN A 95 -2.92 -11.80 -1.68
C ASN A 95 -1.43 -12.18 -1.72
N GLU A 96 -0.97 -12.91 -2.74
CA GLU A 96 0.42 -13.34 -2.86
C GLU A 96 1.33 -12.20 -3.30
N GLY A 97 2.52 -12.08 -2.69
CA GLY A 97 3.50 -11.05 -3.02
C GLY A 97 2.93 -9.64 -2.90
N ARG A 98 3.18 -8.78 -3.90
CA ARG A 98 2.48 -7.51 -4.02
C ARG A 98 0.99 -7.78 -4.25
N LYS A 99 0.14 -7.31 -3.33
CA LYS A 99 -1.30 -7.52 -3.40
C LYS A 99 -1.92 -6.73 -4.56
N GLY A 100 -3.07 -7.21 -5.06
CA GLY A 100 -3.77 -6.54 -6.16
C GLY A 100 -5.03 -7.27 -6.60
N PRO A 101 -5.81 -6.69 -7.53
CA PRO A 101 -7.06 -7.26 -8.00
C PRO A 101 -6.87 -8.45 -8.93
N VAL A 102 -7.82 -9.39 -8.85
CA VAL A 102 -8.02 -10.49 -9.79
C VAL A 102 -9.46 -10.45 -10.28
N LEU A 103 -9.68 -10.68 -11.57
CA LEU A 103 -11.01 -10.71 -12.15
C LEU A 103 -11.41 -12.14 -12.52
N ILE A 104 -12.67 -12.51 -12.26
CA ILE A 104 -13.29 -13.76 -12.67
C ILE A 104 -14.54 -13.42 -13.46
N ASP A 105 -14.54 -13.72 -14.75
CA ASP A 105 -15.67 -13.54 -15.63
C ASP A 105 -16.42 -14.88 -15.78
N ILE A 106 -17.72 -14.87 -15.42
CA ILE A 106 -18.52 -16.10 -15.31
C ILE A 106 -19.66 -16.07 -16.32
N PRO A 107 -19.61 -16.87 -17.41
CA PRO A 107 -20.72 -17.01 -18.34
C PRO A 107 -22.01 -17.49 -17.68
N LYS A 108 -23.13 -16.99 -18.16
CA LYS A 108 -24.47 -17.25 -17.59
C LYS A 108 -24.81 -18.74 -17.47
N ASP A 109 -24.46 -19.55 -18.46
CA ASP A 109 -24.71 -20.98 -18.46
C ASP A 109 -23.85 -21.73 -17.40
N ILE A 110 -22.68 -21.21 -17.04
CA ILE A 110 -21.88 -21.72 -15.93
C ILE A 110 -22.60 -21.47 -14.59
N THR A 111 -23.18 -20.29 -14.39
CA THR A 111 -23.90 -19.98 -13.13
C THR A 111 -25.17 -20.81 -12.94
N GLY A 112 -25.76 -21.29 -14.03
CA GLY A 112 -26.94 -22.17 -14.02
C GLY A 112 -26.64 -23.67 -14.02
N ALA A 113 -25.39 -24.07 -14.16
CA ALA A 113 -25.00 -25.46 -14.26
C ALA A 113 -25.05 -26.17 -12.90
N LEU A 114 -25.45 -27.44 -12.91
CA LEU A 114 -25.37 -28.32 -11.74
C LEU A 114 -24.00 -28.99 -11.71
N MET A 115 -23.37 -28.97 -10.57
CA MET A 115 -22.07 -29.63 -10.35
C MET A 115 -22.00 -30.31 -8.99
N VAL A 116 -21.12 -31.30 -8.86
CA VAL A 116 -20.78 -31.86 -7.55
C VAL A 116 -19.74 -30.95 -6.90
N TYR A 117 -20.07 -30.41 -5.74
CA TYR A 117 -19.19 -29.56 -4.98
C TYR A 117 -18.53 -30.33 -3.83
N GLU A 118 -17.20 -30.31 -3.81
CA GLU A 118 -16.41 -30.79 -2.69
C GLU A 118 -15.75 -29.60 -1.96
N LYS A 119 -15.99 -29.50 -0.65
CA LYS A 119 -15.35 -28.48 0.18
C LYS A 119 -13.85 -28.78 0.28
N LYS A 120 -13.02 -27.84 -0.15
CA LYS A 120 -11.56 -27.86 0.02
C LYS A 120 -11.14 -26.68 0.87
N GLU A 121 -10.15 -26.89 1.74
CA GLU A 121 -9.56 -25.80 2.50
C GLU A 121 -8.74 -24.88 1.57
N PRO A 122 -8.84 -23.55 1.72
CA PRO A 122 -8.06 -22.64 0.91
C PRO A 122 -6.56 -22.75 1.23
N LYS A 123 -5.72 -22.61 0.22
CA LYS A 123 -4.27 -22.52 0.40
C LYS A 123 -3.94 -21.27 1.22
N LYS A 124 -3.08 -21.42 2.22
CA LYS A 124 -2.52 -20.25 2.94
C LYS A 124 -1.52 -19.56 2.05
N VAL A 125 -1.61 -18.24 1.99
CA VAL A 125 -0.59 -17.42 1.33
C VAL A 125 0.64 -17.38 2.23
N VAL A 126 1.78 -17.75 1.67
CA VAL A 126 3.08 -17.67 2.33
C VAL A 126 3.99 -16.86 1.41
N ASN A 127 4.46 -15.74 1.89
CA ASN A 127 5.45 -14.97 1.17
C ASN A 127 6.81 -15.68 1.29
N HIS A 128 7.36 -16.08 0.16
CA HIS A 128 8.68 -16.72 0.11
C HIS A 128 9.74 -15.64 -0.10
N ASN A 129 10.60 -15.50 0.90
CA ASN A 129 11.76 -14.61 0.76
C ASN A 129 12.78 -15.22 -0.23
N PRO A 130 13.41 -14.39 -1.07
CA PRO A 130 14.44 -14.86 -2.01
C PRO A 130 15.63 -15.52 -1.29
N LYS A 131 16.32 -16.41 -2.01
CA LYS A 131 17.61 -16.92 -1.53
C LYS A 131 18.63 -15.78 -1.46
N GLY A 132 19.42 -15.72 -0.40
CA GLY A 132 20.40 -14.65 -0.22
C GLY A 132 19.87 -13.40 0.49
N ILE A 133 18.59 -13.37 0.88
CA ILE A 133 18.00 -12.20 1.54
C ILE A 133 18.72 -11.83 2.85
N ASN A 134 19.29 -12.81 3.56
CA ASN A 134 19.98 -12.54 4.82
C ASN A 134 21.28 -11.75 4.61
N GLU A 135 21.97 -11.98 3.49
CA GLU A 135 23.16 -11.23 3.10
C GLU A 135 22.79 -9.78 2.74
N GLU A 136 21.69 -9.58 2.03
CA GLU A 136 21.17 -8.24 1.73
C GLU A 136 20.75 -7.50 3.00
N ILE A 137 20.07 -8.18 3.93
CA ILE A 137 19.68 -7.63 5.24
C ILE A 137 20.93 -7.26 6.06
N ALA A 138 21.96 -8.10 6.08
CA ALA A 138 23.19 -7.82 6.80
C ALA A 138 23.92 -6.60 6.21
N ALA A 139 23.98 -6.47 4.88
CA ALA A 139 24.54 -5.31 4.21
C ALA A 139 23.74 -4.02 4.53
N ALA A 140 22.43 -4.10 4.54
CA ALA A 140 21.55 -2.99 4.93
C ALA A 140 21.79 -2.60 6.41
N ALA A 141 21.90 -3.57 7.31
CA ALA A 141 22.19 -3.33 8.74
C ALA A 141 23.52 -2.58 8.93
N GLU A 142 24.57 -2.95 8.18
CA GLU A 142 25.86 -2.24 8.27
C GLU A 142 25.77 -0.79 7.76
N LEU A 143 24.98 -0.53 6.73
CA LEU A 143 24.74 0.84 6.27
C LEU A 143 23.97 1.66 7.32
N ILE A 144 22.98 1.07 7.97
CA ILE A 144 22.19 1.71 9.03
C ILE A 144 23.09 2.03 10.24
N LYS A 145 23.92 1.09 10.70
CA LYS A 145 24.84 1.30 11.82
C LYS A 145 25.83 2.48 11.61
N ASN A 146 26.18 2.76 10.36
CA ASN A 146 27.12 3.81 10.01
C ASN A 146 26.47 5.14 9.61
N ALA A 147 25.15 5.26 9.72
CA ALA A 147 24.44 6.50 9.43
C ALA A 147 24.52 7.46 10.62
N GLU A 148 24.76 8.74 10.36
CA GLU A 148 24.76 9.79 11.36
C GLU A 148 23.41 10.53 11.43
N LYS A 149 22.71 10.57 10.31
CA LYS A 149 21.42 11.25 10.14
C LYS A 149 20.42 10.33 9.41
N PRO A 150 20.06 9.17 9.99
CA PRO A 150 19.11 8.26 9.35
C PRO A 150 17.70 8.89 9.27
N PHE A 151 16.98 8.55 8.19
CA PHE A 151 15.60 8.95 7.97
C PHE A 151 14.79 7.76 7.45
N ILE A 152 13.68 7.44 8.10
CA ILE A 152 12.80 6.34 7.73
C ILE A 152 11.59 6.86 6.97
N TYR A 153 11.32 6.29 5.80
CA TYR A 153 10.13 6.57 5.00
C TYR A 153 9.33 5.30 4.77
N ALA A 154 8.14 5.20 5.37
CA ALA A 154 7.30 4.02 5.29
C ALA A 154 6.06 4.24 4.41
N GLY A 155 5.81 3.27 3.53
CA GLY A 155 4.67 3.23 2.64
C GLY A 155 3.60 2.21 3.04
N GLY A 156 2.61 2.06 2.17
CA GLY A 156 1.50 1.11 2.34
C GLY A 156 1.92 -0.36 2.45
N GLY A 157 3.13 -0.70 1.97
CA GLY A 157 3.69 -2.05 2.10
C GLY A 157 3.84 -2.52 3.54
N VAL A 158 4.19 -1.60 4.47
CA VAL A 158 4.29 -1.91 5.90
C VAL A 158 2.92 -2.31 6.47
N VAL A 159 1.89 -1.53 6.15
CA VAL A 159 0.51 -1.82 6.57
C VAL A 159 -0.01 -3.10 5.91
N SER A 160 0.28 -3.27 4.62
CA SER A 160 -0.13 -4.47 3.86
C SER A 160 0.51 -5.76 4.37
N ALA A 161 1.72 -5.69 4.93
CA ALA A 161 2.42 -6.81 5.53
C ALA A 161 2.03 -7.05 7.01
N ASP A 162 1.16 -6.22 7.59
CA ASP A 162 0.83 -6.25 9.02
C ASP A 162 2.11 -6.16 9.90
N ALA A 163 2.98 -5.18 9.57
CA ALA A 163 4.32 -5.01 10.14
C ALA A 163 4.44 -3.75 11.02
N THR A 164 3.33 -3.31 11.62
CA THR A 164 3.28 -2.06 12.40
C THR A 164 4.06 -2.15 13.71
N GLU A 165 4.05 -3.32 14.35
CA GLU A 165 4.82 -3.57 15.57
C GLU A 165 6.32 -3.60 15.29
N GLU A 166 6.74 -4.32 14.25
CA GLU A 166 8.13 -4.38 13.81
C GLU A 166 8.64 -3.02 13.34
N MET A 167 7.76 -2.22 12.69
CA MET A 167 8.07 -0.84 12.29
C MET A 167 8.33 0.05 13.50
N ALA A 168 7.49 -0.04 14.53
CA ALA A 168 7.64 0.76 15.74
C ALA A 168 8.93 0.41 16.50
N GLU A 169 9.26 -0.88 16.61
CA GLU A 169 10.50 -1.35 17.23
C GLU A 169 11.72 -0.95 16.41
N PHE A 170 11.66 -1.06 15.08
CA PHE A 170 12.75 -0.65 14.20
C PHE A 170 13.03 0.86 14.31
N ALA A 171 11.98 1.69 14.28
CA ALA A 171 12.13 3.14 14.45
C ALA A 171 12.76 3.51 15.80
N ARG A 172 12.35 2.82 16.87
CA ARG A 172 12.93 2.99 18.20
C ARG A 172 14.42 2.60 18.24
N LYS A 173 14.77 1.45 17.67
CA LYS A 173 16.15 0.94 17.66
C LYS A 173 17.10 1.81 16.86
N VAL A 174 16.64 2.30 15.72
CA VAL A 174 17.46 3.18 14.85
C VAL A 174 17.51 4.61 15.41
N ASP A 175 16.62 4.99 16.30
CA ASP A 175 16.48 6.38 16.81
C ASP A 175 16.45 7.39 15.68
N ALA A 176 15.47 7.25 14.77
CA ALA A 176 15.38 8.04 13.56
C ALA A 176 13.99 8.66 13.36
N PRO A 177 13.92 9.86 12.75
CA PRO A 177 12.65 10.45 12.36
C PRO A 177 11.96 9.60 11.29
N VAL A 178 10.62 9.54 11.35
CA VAL A 178 9.77 8.74 10.49
C VAL A 178 8.77 9.62 9.74
N SER A 179 8.76 9.51 8.43
CA SER A 179 7.70 10.03 7.58
C SER A 179 6.92 8.89 6.93
N LEU A 180 5.64 9.14 6.69
CA LEU A 180 4.74 8.17 6.10
C LEU A 180 4.23 8.67 4.74
N SER A 181 3.98 7.73 3.83
CA SER A 181 3.18 8.00 2.64
C SER A 181 1.70 8.06 2.99
N LEU A 182 0.84 8.57 2.09
CA LEU A 182 -0.61 8.56 2.31
C LEU A 182 -1.13 7.16 2.62
N MET A 183 -0.71 6.13 1.86
CA MET A 183 -1.10 4.74 2.09
C MET A 183 -0.41 4.10 3.30
N GLY A 184 0.63 4.74 3.82
CA GLY A 184 1.37 4.30 5.01
C GLY A 184 0.93 4.94 6.31
N GLN A 185 -0.13 5.76 6.35
CA GLN A 185 -0.51 6.53 7.55
C GLN A 185 -0.79 5.68 8.80
N CYS A 186 -1.14 4.41 8.62
CA CYS A 186 -1.34 3.48 9.74
C CYS A 186 -0.10 2.61 10.04
N ALA A 187 1.06 2.88 9.42
CA ALA A 187 2.27 2.09 9.65
C ALA A 187 2.95 2.39 11.00
N LEU A 188 2.69 3.54 11.57
CA LEU A 188 3.21 3.97 12.87
C LEU A 188 2.17 4.85 13.57
N ASP A 189 2.14 4.78 14.89
CA ASP A 189 1.31 5.66 15.73
C ASP A 189 1.76 7.13 15.57
N ASN A 190 0.85 7.97 15.11
CA ASN A 190 1.10 9.39 14.83
C ASN A 190 1.40 10.22 16.08
N THR A 191 1.14 9.70 17.28
CA THR A 191 1.44 10.36 18.55
C THR A 191 2.90 10.19 18.97
N LYS A 192 3.66 9.32 18.29
CA LYS A 192 5.09 9.13 18.57
C LYS A 192 5.90 10.36 18.19
N ASP A 193 6.85 10.74 19.03
CA ASP A 193 7.70 11.91 18.80
C ASP A 193 8.49 11.83 17.49
N CYS A 194 8.96 10.63 17.13
CA CYS A 194 9.69 10.39 15.89
C CYS A 194 8.84 10.56 14.63
N TYR A 195 7.49 10.56 14.71
CA TYR A 195 6.63 10.83 13.56
C TYR A 195 6.67 12.31 13.19
N ILE A 196 7.08 12.63 11.97
CA ILE A 196 7.27 14.01 11.49
C ILE A 196 6.31 14.40 10.34
N GLY A 197 5.28 13.60 10.11
CA GLY A 197 4.26 13.85 9.09
C GLY A 197 4.52 13.13 7.78
N MET A 198 3.75 13.49 6.75
CA MET A 198 3.94 12.95 5.40
C MET A 198 5.13 13.56 4.69
N LEU A 199 5.71 12.81 3.75
CA LEU A 199 6.69 13.29 2.78
C LEU A 199 6.02 13.52 1.42
N GLY A 200 6.49 14.53 0.67
CA GLY A 200 6.07 14.82 -0.69
C GLY A 200 5.29 16.12 -0.84
N MET A 201 4.58 16.27 -1.96
CA MET A 201 3.88 17.49 -2.36
C MET A 201 2.90 18.01 -1.29
N HIS A 202 2.22 17.11 -0.58
CA HIS A 202 1.29 17.42 0.51
C HIS A 202 1.89 17.09 1.88
N GLY A 203 3.23 17.00 1.95
CA GLY A 203 3.95 16.64 3.16
C GLY A 203 4.21 17.85 4.06
N THR A 204 4.77 17.56 5.22
CA THR A 204 5.19 18.59 6.17
C THR A 204 6.53 19.22 5.74
N LYS A 205 6.73 20.47 6.10
CA LYS A 205 8.02 21.13 5.88
C LYS A 205 9.14 20.43 6.67
N THR A 206 8.83 19.92 7.85
CA THR A 206 9.77 19.13 8.65
C THR A 206 10.27 17.90 7.89
N ALA A 207 9.37 17.12 7.28
CA ALA A 207 9.75 15.95 6.49
C ALA A 207 10.64 16.33 5.28
N ALA A 208 10.32 17.44 4.60
CA ALA A 208 11.11 17.91 3.48
C ALA A 208 12.53 18.34 3.92
N MET A 209 12.65 19.04 5.05
CA MET A 209 13.95 19.43 5.62
C MET A 209 14.75 18.22 6.11
N THR A 210 14.09 17.26 6.75
CA THR A 210 14.71 15.99 7.17
C THR A 210 15.27 15.23 5.98
N LEU A 211 14.52 15.12 4.89
CA LEU A 211 15.00 14.53 3.65
C LEU A 211 16.22 15.31 3.10
N SER A 212 16.18 16.64 3.17
CA SER A 212 17.29 17.49 2.67
C SER A 212 18.60 17.25 3.42
N GLU A 213 18.57 16.99 4.71
CA GLU A 213 19.74 16.95 5.59
C GLU A 213 20.17 15.51 5.99
N CYS A 214 19.34 14.48 5.75
CA CYS A 214 19.70 13.10 6.07
C CYS A 214 20.87 12.62 5.22
N ASP A 215 21.66 11.68 5.74
CA ASP A 215 22.73 10.98 5.02
C ASP A 215 22.27 9.62 4.50
N LEU A 216 21.31 9.01 5.17
CA LEU A 216 20.72 7.73 4.80
C LEU A 216 19.20 7.80 4.86
N MET A 217 18.54 7.45 3.74
CA MET A 217 17.09 7.25 3.67
C MET A 217 16.76 5.76 3.63
N ILE A 218 15.97 5.28 4.58
CA ILE A 218 15.51 3.89 4.66
C ILE A 218 14.05 3.85 4.22
N VAL A 219 13.77 3.22 3.10
CA VAL A 219 12.44 3.21 2.46
C VAL A 219 11.81 1.84 2.59
N LEU A 220 10.63 1.78 3.17
CA LEU A 220 9.93 0.56 3.55
C LEU A 220 8.60 0.46 2.80
N GLY A 221 8.49 -0.45 1.82
CA GLY A 221 7.25 -0.73 1.10
C GLY A 221 6.62 0.50 0.45
N SER A 222 7.43 1.31 -0.24
CA SER A 222 6.99 2.54 -0.91
C SER A 222 7.53 2.64 -2.34
N ARG A 223 6.64 2.96 -3.30
CA ARG A 223 6.93 2.95 -4.74
C ARG A 223 7.58 4.23 -5.28
N PHE A 224 7.85 5.23 -4.46
CA PHE A 224 8.35 6.51 -4.93
C PHE A 224 7.49 7.14 -6.03
N SER A 225 6.21 7.40 -5.73
CA SER A 225 5.32 8.08 -6.68
C SER A 225 5.79 9.51 -6.99
N ASP A 226 5.33 10.06 -8.12
CA ASP A 226 5.60 11.43 -8.54
C ASP A 226 5.19 12.47 -7.47
N ARG A 227 4.15 12.18 -6.69
CA ARG A 227 3.67 13.04 -5.58
C ARG A 227 4.66 13.14 -4.43
N VAL A 228 5.54 12.16 -4.29
CA VAL A 228 6.61 12.14 -3.28
C VAL A 228 7.90 12.70 -3.86
N LEU A 229 8.26 12.28 -5.06
CA LEU A 229 9.52 12.66 -5.69
C LEU A 229 9.56 14.13 -6.13
N CYS A 230 8.43 14.70 -6.55
CA CYS A 230 8.33 16.01 -7.20
C CYS A 230 9.27 16.14 -8.41
N ASN A 231 10.59 16.01 -8.20
CA ASN A 231 11.60 15.95 -9.25
C ASN A 231 12.60 14.83 -8.92
N ALA A 232 12.48 13.71 -9.64
CA ALA A 232 13.32 12.53 -9.43
C ALA A 232 14.83 12.80 -9.56
N LYS A 233 15.24 13.75 -10.41
CA LYS A 233 16.65 14.10 -10.63
C LYS A 233 17.31 14.83 -9.44
N THR A 234 16.51 15.47 -8.62
CA THR A 234 17.00 16.23 -7.44
C THR A 234 16.57 15.60 -6.14
N PHE A 235 15.61 14.67 -6.18
CA PHE A 235 15.15 13.96 -4.99
C PHE A 235 16.31 13.17 -4.37
N ALA A 236 16.53 13.39 -3.10
CA ALA A 236 17.58 12.72 -2.33
C ALA A 236 18.96 12.68 -3.01
N LYS A 237 19.30 13.75 -3.78
CA LYS A 237 20.62 13.88 -4.41
C LYS A 237 21.71 13.82 -3.33
N ASP A 238 22.79 13.08 -3.63
CA ASP A 238 23.94 12.88 -2.74
C ASP A 238 23.63 12.12 -1.44
N LYS A 239 22.52 11.39 -1.38
CA LYS A 239 22.12 10.59 -0.23
C LYS A 239 22.13 9.10 -0.55
N LYS A 240 22.43 8.30 0.46
CA LYS A 240 22.29 6.85 0.33
C LYS A 240 20.82 6.48 0.56
N ILE A 241 20.29 5.60 -0.29
CA ILE A 241 18.92 5.08 -0.17
C ILE A 241 19.01 3.57 -0.04
N ILE A 242 18.39 3.03 1.02
CA ILE A 242 18.08 1.61 1.14
C ILE A 242 16.60 1.45 0.79
N HIS A 243 16.28 0.66 -0.24
CA HIS A 243 14.90 0.38 -0.64
C HIS A 243 14.51 -1.05 -0.30
N ILE A 244 13.52 -1.20 0.57
CA ILE A 244 12.97 -2.49 0.99
C ILE A 244 11.58 -2.62 0.42
N ASP A 245 11.37 -3.58 -0.48
CA ASP A 245 10.07 -3.83 -1.09
C ASP A 245 9.89 -5.32 -1.43
N ILE A 246 8.64 -5.79 -1.44
CA ILE A 246 8.30 -7.16 -1.82
C ILE A 246 8.32 -7.35 -3.34
N ASP A 247 8.15 -6.27 -4.11
CA ASP A 247 8.10 -6.28 -5.56
C ASP A 247 9.45 -5.83 -6.15
N PRO A 248 10.25 -6.76 -6.71
CA PRO A 248 11.53 -6.40 -7.30
C PRO A 248 11.41 -5.40 -8.46
N ALA A 249 10.24 -5.29 -9.09
CA ALA A 249 10.01 -4.35 -10.18
C ALA A 249 9.92 -2.89 -9.70
N GLU A 250 9.72 -2.63 -8.42
CA GLU A 250 9.69 -1.28 -7.85
C GLU A 250 11.10 -0.80 -7.46
N ILE A 251 12.06 -1.71 -7.28
CA ILE A 251 13.44 -1.37 -6.91
C ILE A 251 14.14 -0.65 -8.07
N GLY A 252 14.60 0.57 -7.80
CA GLY A 252 15.34 1.36 -8.81
C GLY A 252 14.49 1.89 -9.98
N LYS A 253 13.15 1.72 -9.94
CA LYS A 253 12.26 2.10 -11.02
C LYS A 253 12.18 3.60 -11.26
N ASN A 254 12.05 4.38 -10.21
CA ASN A 254 11.82 5.82 -10.28
C ASN A 254 13.03 6.65 -9.82
N ILE A 255 13.87 6.09 -8.98
CA ILE A 255 15.13 6.71 -8.49
C ILE A 255 16.21 5.65 -8.34
N ASP A 256 17.46 6.06 -8.46
CA ASP A 256 18.59 5.21 -8.15
C ASP A 256 18.65 4.91 -6.67
N VAL A 257 18.91 3.66 -6.30
CA VAL A 257 19.07 3.22 -4.92
C VAL A 257 20.49 2.75 -4.66
N TYR A 258 21.02 3.03 -3.48
CA TYR A 258 22.37 2.62 -3.09
C TYR A 258 22.41 1.14 -2.69
N SER A 259 21.36 0.68 -2.01
CA SER A 259 21.19 -0.72 -1.60
C SER A 259 19.71 -1.07 -1.59
N HIS A 260 19.41 -2.36 -1.69
CA HIS A 260 18.03 -2.83 -1.60
C HIS A 260 17.93 -4.16 -0.87
N VAL A 261 16.75 -4.48 -0.39
CA VAL A 261 16.37 -5.80 0.12
C VAL A 261 15.01 -6.15 -0.46
N THR A 262 14.95 -7.23 -1.24
CA THR A 262 13.70 -7.69 -1.83
C THR A 262 13.07 -8.79 -0.98
N GLY A 263 11.86 -8.55 -0.44
CA GLY A 263 11.16 -9.54 0.37
C GLY A 263 10.06 -8.97 1.26
N ASP A 264 9.54 -9.80 2.14
CA ASP A 264 8.51 -9.42 3.09
C ASP A 264 9.08 -8.45 4.14
N VAL A 265 8.52 -7.22 4.17
CA VAL A 265 9.00 -6.16 5.06
C VAL A 265 8.88 -6.54 6.54
N LYS A 266 7.88 -7.32 6.93
CA LYS A 266 7.73 -7.81 8.31
C LYS A 266 8.91 -8.68 8.72
N TYR A 267 9.26 -9.65 7.87
CA TYR A 267 10.43 -10.50 8.09
C TYR A 267 11.73 -9.69 8.13
N ILE A 268 11.89 -8.77 7.17
CA ILE A 268 13.11 -7.96 7.05
C ILE A 268 13.28 -7.07 8.28
N LEU A 269 12.23 -6.37 8.72
CA LEU A 269 12.27 -5.51 9.91
C LEU A 269 12.60 -6.32 11.17
N ALA A 270 11.97 -7.49 11.36
CA ALA A 270 12.30 -8.36 12.50
C ALA A 270 13.78 -8.76 12.49
N LYS A 271 14.33 -9.12 11.32
CA LYS A 271 15.77 -9.46 11.19
C LYS A 271 16.69 -8.27 11.39
N LEU A 272 16.35 -7.09 10.89
CA LEU A 272 17.09 -5.87 11.16
C LEU A 272 17.10 -5.54 12.66
N CYS A 273 15.98 -5.70 13.34
CA CYS A 273 15.88 -5.50 14.79
C CYS A 273 16.75 -6.50 15.59
N GLU A 274 16.94 -7.73 15.10
CA GLU A 274 17.88 -8.70 15.70
C GLU A 274 19.34 -8.29 15.52
N LEU A 275 19.71 -7.69 14.37
CA LEU A 275 21.08 -7.38 13.98
C LEU A 275 21.57 -6.00 14.47
N LEU A 276 20.65 -5.06 14.66
CA LEU A 276 20.96 -3.69 15.07
C LEU A 276 21.05 -3.59 16.59
N PRO A 277 22.06 -2.88 17.14
CA PRO A 277 22.02 -2.43 18.53
C PRO A 277 20.95 -1.34 18.70
N ASP A 278 20.66 -0.95 19.93
CA ASP A 278 19.97 0.31 20.18
C ASP A 278 20.94 1.44 19.82
N MET A 279 20.52 2.33 18.95
CA MET A 279 21.31 3.45 18.44
C MET A 279 20.87 4.75 19.12
N GLU A 280 21.72 5.75 19.09
CA GLU A 280 21.45 7.08 19.66
C GLU A 280 21.85 8.14 18.65
N HIS A 281 20.88 8.90 18.16
CA HIS A 281 21.07 10.03 17.25
C HIS A 281 20.52 11.35 17.85
N GLU A 282 20.78 11.55 19.14
CA GLU A 282 20.20 12.64 19.95
C GLU A 282 20.32 14.02 19.25
N ALA A 283 21.50 14.38 18.77
CA ALA A 283 21.73 15.67 18.10
C ALA A 283 20.88 15.82 16.83
N TRP A 284 20.75 14.74 16.06
CA TRP A 284 19.91 14.69 14.87
C TRP A 284 18.42 14.78 15.21
N MET A 285 17.96 13.96 16.15
CA MET A 285 16.57 13.98 16.60
C MET A 285 16.18 15.34 17.18
N ASN A 286 17.03 15.95 17.99
CA ASN A 286 16.80 17.31 18.54
C ASN A 286 16.64 18.33 17.41
N THR A 287 17.50 18.30 16.40
CA THR A 287 17.39 19.17 15.21
C THR A 287 16.04 19.01 14.51
N VAL A 288 15.62 17.77 14.27
CA VAL A 288 14.35 17.47 13.61
C VAL A 288 13.15 17.88 14.48
N MET A 289 13.23 17.68 15.81
CA MET A 289 12.18 18.12 16.73
C MET A 289 12.06 19.63 16.81
N ASP A 290 13.16 20.37 16.71
CA ASP A 290 13.12 21.84 16.63
C ASP A 290 12.43 22.30 15.34
N TRP A 291 12.69 21.65 14.20
CA TRP A 291 11.94 21.93 12.97
C TRP A 291 10.46 21.59 13.10
N LYS A 292 10.12 20.45 13.76
CA LYS A 292 8.73 20.04 14.00
C LYS A 292 7.98 21.10 14.83
N LYS A 293 8.62 21.69 15.82
CA LYS A 293 8.05 22.81 16.61
C LYS A 293 7.95 24.10 15.80
N GLN A 294 9.02 24.45 15.07
CA GLN A 294 9.10 25.68 14.30
C GLN A 294 8.09 25.72 13.15
N TYR A 295 7.89 24.58 12.48
CA TYR A 295 7.02 24.43 11.32
C TYR A 295 5.75 23.63 11.60
N ALA A 296 5.31 23.62 12.86
CA ALA A 296 4.04 23.02 13.22
C ALA A 296 2.91 23.59 12.35
N LEU A 297 2.05 22.71 11.86
CA LEU A 297 0.84 23.13 11.16
C LEU A 297 -0.02 23.95 12.12
N ARG A 298 -0.37 25.16 11.70
CA ARG A 298 -1.24 26.05 12.46
C ARG A 298 -2.51 26.27 11.65
N MET A 299 -3.64 26.23 12.32
CA MET A 299 -4.90 26.68 11.73
C MET A 299 -4.77 28.19 11.43
N VAL A 300 -5.20 28.58 10.25
CA VAL A 300 -5.29 30.00 9.90
C VAL A 300 -6.49 30.57 10.62
N PRO A 301 -6.34 31.61 11.44
CA PRO A 301 -7.49 32.21 12.10
C PRO A 301 -8.49 32.74 11.07
N ILE A 302 -9.78 32.55 11.33
CA ILE A 302 -10.86 33.14 10.53
C ILE A 302 -10.87 34.63 10.82
N GLU A 303 -10.79 35.46 9.78
CA GLU A 303 -10.84 36.93 9.91
C GLU A 303 -12.29 37.45 9.99
N SER A 304 -13.28 36.64 9.63
CA SER A 304 -14.69 36.97 9.59
C SER A 304 -15.55 35.85 10.19
N GLU A 305 -16.51 36.21 11.05
CA GLU A 305 -17.48 35.25 11.63
C GLU A 305 -18.42 34.62 10.58
N ASP A 306 -18.50 35.23 9.39
CA ASP A 306 -19.35 34.77 8.28
C ASP A 306 -18.62 33.80 7.32
N GLU A 307 -17.29 33.56 7.51
CA GLU A 307 -16.49 32.67 6.66
C GLU A 307 -16.25 31.32 7.35
N VAL A 308 -16.50 30.23 6.63
CA VAL A 308 -16.19 28.87 7.07
C VAL A 308 -15.11 28.33 6.15
N LEU A 309 -13.94 28.04 6.70
CA LEU A 309 -12.85 27.43 5.94
C LEU A 309 -13.00 25.91 5.89
N PRO A 310 -12.51 25.22 4.85
CA PRO A 310 -12.57 23.76 4.76
C PRO A 310 -11.91 23.06 5.97
N GLN A 311 -10.91 23.66 6.57
CA GLN A 311 -10.23 23.17 7.77
C GLN A 311 -11.15 23.10 8.98
N ASP A 312 -12.02 24.11 9.17
CA ASP A 312 -12.97 24.18 10.29
C ASP A 312 -13.99 23.06 10.18
N VAL A 313 -14.47 22.80 8.95
CA VAL A 313 -15.38 21.68 8.68
C VAL A 313 -14.72 20.33 8.99
N ILE A 314 -13.43 20.16 8.66
CA ILE A 314 -12.69 18.93 8.94
C ILE A 314 -12.48 18.76 10.45
N GLU A 315 -12.18 19.84 11.18
CA GLU A 315 -12.02 19.81 12.62
C GLU A 315 -13.31 19.40 13.33
N GLU A 316 -14.42 20.05 13.00
CA GLU A 316 -15.75 19.73 13.54
C GLU A 316 -16.16 18.28 13.22
N LEU A 317 -15.99 17.82 11.98
CA LEU A 317 -16.24 16.44 11.61
C LEU A 317 -15.36 15.45 12.38
N SER A 318 -14.11 15.78 12.66
CA SER A 318 -13.23 14.96 13.48
C SER A 318 -13.73 14.88 14.92
N LEU A 319 -14.18 16.00 15.47
CA LEU A 319 -14.71 16.07 16.84
C LEU A 319 -15.98 15.23 17.01
N ILE A 320 -16.92 15.25 16.07
CA ILE A 320 -18.12 14.40 16.17
C ILE A 320 -17.80 12.91 16.06
N HIS A 321 -16.79 12.52 15.26
CA HIS A 321 -16.35 11.13 15.19
C HIS A 321 -15.65 10.63 16.48
N ILE A 322 -15.01 11.54 17.19
CA ILE A 322 -14.31 11.23 18.46
C ILE A 322 -15.30 11.24 19.62
N SER A 323 -16.17 12.26 19.71
CA SER A 323 -17.08 12.47 20.83
C SER A 323 -18.41 11.76 20.70
N GLU A 324 -18.90 11.58 19.48
CA GLU A 324 -20.17 10.94 19.16
C GLU A 324 -20.01 9.86 18.09
N PRO A 325 -19.29 8.76 18.38
CA PRO A 325 -19.16 7.69 17.39
C PRO A 325 -20.53 7.12 17.08
N THR A 326 -20.92 7.17 15.80
CA THR A 326 -22.16 6.53 15.30
C THR A 326 -22.10 5.06 15.70
N ARG A 327 -23.03 4.64 16.56
CA ARG A 327 -23.20 3.21 16.88
C ARG A 327 -23.68 2.52 15.60
N PRO A 328 -23.13 1.32 15.25
CA PRO A 328 -23.62 0.50 14.17
C PRO A 328 -25.04 0.01 14.42
#